data_bbcebd03497c96f65e8fcef092a128a7
#
_entry.id   bbcebd03497c96f65e8fcef092a128a7
#
_cell.length_a   1.000
_cell.length_b   1.000
_cell.length_c   1.000
_cell.angle_alpha   90.00
_cell.angle_beta   90.00
_cell.angle_gamma   90.00
#
_symmetry.space_group_name_H-M   'P 1'
#
loop_
_entity.id
_entity.type
_entity.pdbx_description
1 polymer ?
#
loop_
_entity_poly.entity_id
_entity_poly.type
_entity_poly.pdbx_seq_one_letter_code
_entity_poly.pdbx_strand_id
1 'polypeptide(L)'
;VLYSCANIASPNGGPYDEAPPKFVSSTPLPNQINYKGKKVEIIFDELIQIDKPTENVIITPPQMEQPVIRANGRKAVIELMDTLKENTTYTIDFTNSISDNNEKNVLENYSFAFSTGESIDSMEVSGVLLNAENLEPMPGITIGVHTNLEDSAFTTIPFVRTSRTNDKGEFTIRN
;
A
#
# COMPACT_ATOMS: atom_id res chain seq x y z
N VAL A 1 -34.20 46.90 31.09
CA VAL A 1 -34.00 45.43 31.09
C VAL A 1 -33.77 45.00 29.63
N LEU A 2 -32.54 44.67 29.29
CA LEU A 2 -32.17 44.21 27.95
C LEU A 2 -32.21 42.68 27.97
N TYR A 3 -33.15 42.07 27.22
CA TYR A 3 -33.17 40.64 26.95
C TYR A 3 -32.25 40.34 25.75
N SER A 4 -31.11 39.71 26.00
CA SER A 4 -30.28 39.16 24.95
C SER A 4 -30.76 37.72 24.67
N CYS A 5 -31.42 37.49 23.52
CA CYS A 5 -31.69 36.17 23.00
C CYS A 5 -30.43 35.65 22.27
N ALA A 6 -29.60 34.89 22.95
CA ALA A 6 -28.57 34.11 22.28
C ALA A 6 -29.25 32.92 21.61
N ASN A 7 -29.34 32.91 20.29
CA ASN A 7 -29.69 31.71 19.51
C ASN A 7 -28.52 30.75 19.57
N ILE A 8 -28.70 29.64 20.29
CA ILE A 8 -27.78 28.50 20.26
C ILE A 8 -28.06 27.76 18.95
N ALA A 9 -27.40 28.14 17.88
CA ALA A 9 -27.35 27.33 16.68
C ALA A 9 -26.29 26.25 16.92
N SER A 10 -26.69 25.00 17.05
CA SER A 10 -25.77 23.88 16.93
C SER A 10 -25.19 23.93 15.51
N PRO A 11 -23.87 23.92 15.32
CA PRO A 11 -23.31 23.81 13.99
C PRO A 11 -23.77 22.47 13.40
N ASN A 12 -24.61 22.53 12.38
CA ASN A 12 -24.90 21.36 11.56
C ASN A 12 -23.58 21.03 10.86
N GLY A 13 -23.03 19.84 11.11
CA GLY A 13 -21.88 19.34 10.36
C GLY A 13 -22.17 19.45 8.86
N GLY A 14 -21.12 19.67 8.07
CA GLY A 14 -21.21 19.65 6.61
C GLY A 14 -21.79 18.33 6.09
N PRO A 15 -22.05 18.21 4.78
CA PRO A 15 -22.39 16.92 4.18
C PRO A 15 -21.31 15.90 4.52
N TYR A 16 -21.74 14.67 4.78
CA TYR A 16 -20.86 13.54 5.03
C TYR A 16 -19.97 13.30 3.81
N ASP A 17 -18.66 13.17 3.99
CA ASP A 17 -17.73 12.85 2.92
C ASP A 17 -17.67 11.34 2.72
N GLU A 18 -17.94 10.88 1.50
CA GLU A 18 -17.87 9.48 1.10
C GLU A 18 -16.69 9.20 0.17
N ALA A 19 -15.85 10.23 -0.11
CA ALA A 19 -14.73 10.07 -1.02
C ALA A 19 -13.50 9.55 -0.26
N PRO A 20 -12.76 8.57 -0.84
CA PRO A 20 -11.48 8.17 -0.27
C PRO A 20 -10.39 9.21 -0.53
N PRO A 21 -9.29 9.20 0.24
CA PRO A 21 -8.14 10.08 0.04
C PRO A 21 -7.60 10.02 -1.39
N LYS A 22 -7.29 11.18 -1.97
CA LYS A 22 -6.75 11.29 -3.32
C LYS A 22 -5.28 11.68 -3.30
N PHE A 23 -4.51 11.04 -4.19
CA PHE A 23 -3.11 11.36 -4.40
C PHE A 23 -2.94 12.82 -4.86
N VAL A 24 -2.01 13.55 -4.24
CA VAL A 24 -1.63 14.92 -4.61
C VAL A 24 -0.23 14.96 -5.20
N SER A 25 0.74 14.42 -4.49
CA SER A 25 2.15 14.42 -4.91
C SER A 25 2.95 13.38 -4.16
N SER A 26 4.18 13.10 -4.61
CA SER A 26 5.10 12.21 -3.90
C SER A 26 6.56 12.52 -4.17
N THR A 27 7.41 11.98 -3.34
CA THR A 27 8.87 11.88 -3.53
C THR A 27 9.29 10.46 -3.20
N PRO A 28 9.81 9.67 -4.17
CA PRO A 28 9.92 9.98 -5.60
C PRO A 28 8.56 10.21 -6.27
N LEU A 29 8.57 10.66 -7.54
CA LEU A 29 7.34 10.68 -8.35
C LEU A 29 6.87 9.26 -8.65
N PRO A 30 5.57 9.03 -8.91
CA PRO A 30 5.09 7.72 -9.33
C PRO A 30 5.84 7.25 -10.58
N ASN A 31 6.31 6.00 -10.55
CA ASN A 31 7.11 5.39 -11.61
C ASN A 31 8.43 6.12 -11.92
N GLN A 32 8.96 6.89 -10.97
CA GLN A 32 10.27 7.52 -11.14
C GLN A 32 11.36 6.47 -11.30
N ILE A 33 12.20 6.66 -12.31
CA ILE A 33 13.39 5.84 -12.58
C ILE A 33 14.64 6.48 -11.94
N ASN A 34 15.71 5.70 -11.82
CA ASN A 34 17.00 6.13 -11.28
C ASN A 34 16.93 6.75 -9.87
N TYR A 35 15.93 6.37 -9.08
CA TYR A 35 15.81 6.85 -7.72
C TYR A 35 16.82 6.15 -6.79
N LYS A 36 17.57 6.92 -6.03
CA LYS A 36 18.63 6.42 -5.13
C LYS A 36 18.31 6.58 -3.64
N GLY A 37 17.17 7.22 -3.33
CA GLY A 37 16.76 7.42 -1.94
C GLY A 37 16.07 6.19 -1.36
N LYS A 38 16.12 6.06 -0.04
CA LYS A 38 15.44 5.00 0.71
C LYS A 38 14.10 5.43 1.30
N LYS A 39 13.75 6.71 1.17
CA LYS A 39 12.54 7.29 1.75
C LYS A 39 11.53 7.61 0.66
N VAL A 40 10.31 7.14 0.84
CA VAL A 40 9.17 7.46 0.00
C VAL A 40 8.16 8.25 0.82
N GLU A 41 7.74 9.40 0.30
CA GLU A 41 6.67 10.22 0.88
C GLU A 41 5.55 10.37 -0.15
N ILE A 42 4.32 10.05 0.23
CA ILE A 42 3.14 10.20 -0.61
C ILE A 42 2.17 11.12 0.10
N ILE A 43 1.73 12.17 -0.58
CA ILE A 43 0.87 13.22 -0.03
C ILE A 43 -0.53 13.07 -0.61
N PHE A 44 -1.52 13.13 0.28
CA PHE A 44 -2.95 13.06 -0.04
C PHE A 44 -3.62 14.41 0.20
N ASP A 45 -4.82 14.59 -0.31
CA ASP A 45 -5.61 15.82 -0.19
C ASP A 45 -6.21 16.00 1.21
N GLU A 46 -6.22 14.96 2.03
CA GLU A 46 -6.77 14.94 3.38
C GLU A 46 -5.91 14.19 4.39
N LEU A 47 -6.32 14.21 5.66
CA LEU A 47 -5.64 13.48 6.74
C LEU A 47 -5.89 11.99 6.60
N ILE A 48 -4.82 11.20 6.60
CA ILE A 48 -4.88 9.75 6.42
C ILE A 48 -4.47 8.98 7.66
N GLN A 49 -4.90 7.73 7.71
CA GLN A 49 -4.37 6.68 8.56
C GLN A 49 -3.95 5.48 7.72
N ILE A 50 -3.04 4.64 8.24
CA ILE A 50 -2.63 3.37 7.65
C ILE A 50 -2.91 2.28 8.68
N ASP A 51 -3.84 1.38 8.38
CA ASP A 51 -4.18 0.27 9.28
C ASP A 51 -3.12 -0.81 9.23
N LYS A 52 -2.61 -1.19 10.42
CA LYS A 52 -1.61 -2.25 10.62
C LYS A 52 -0.53 -2.25 9.53
N PRO A 53 0.26 -1.17 9.40
CA PRO A 53 1.17 -0.98 8.27
C PRO A 53 2.16 -2.12 8.09
N THR A 54 2.61 -2.78 9.17
CA THR A 54 3.55 -3.90 9.11
C THR A 54 2.95 -5.21 8.62
N GLU A 55 1.62 -5.33 8.66
CA GLU A 55 0.89 -6.52 8.21
C GLU A 55 0.27 -6.31 6.82
N ASN A 56 -0.27 -5.11 6.58
CA ASN A 56 -1.12 -4.83 5.43
C ASN A 56 -0.38 -4.14 4.27
N VAL A 57 0.81 -3.56 4.51
CA VAL A 57 1.60 -2.96 3.44
C VAL A 57 2.67 -3.93 2.98
N ILE A 58 2.64 -4.27 1.70
CA ILE A 58 3.58 -5.21 1.09
C ILE A 58 4.59 -4.45 0.26
N ILE A 59 5.89 -4.67 0.53
CA ILE A 59 6.98 -4.06 -0.23
C ILE A 59 7.65 -5.16 -1.05
N THR A 60 7.77 -4.90 -2.33
CA THR A 60 8.39 -5.81 -3.30
C THR A 60 9.57 -5.11 -4.02
N PRO A 61 10.78 -5.69 -4.08
CA PRO A 61 11.17 -6.96 -3.45
C PRO A 61 11.06 -6.94 -1.93
N PRO A 62 10.82 -8.11 -1.29
CA PRO A 62 10.76 -8.21 0.16
C PRO A 62 12.04 -7.66 0.82
N GLN A 63 11.87 -6.96 1.93
CA GLN A 63 12.97 -6.39 2.71
C GLN A 63 13.42 -7.38 3.79
N MET A 64 14.73 -7.43 4.06
CA MET A 64 15.29 -8.22 5.16
C MET A 64 15.11 -7.51 6.49
N GLU A 65 15.35 -6.20 6.51
CA GLU A 65 15.09 -5.35 7.65
C GLU A 65 13.69 -4.74 7.53
N GLN A 66 12.96 -4.72 8.63
CA GLN A 66 11.60 -4.22 8.65
C GLN A 66 11.55 -2.73 8.29
N PRO A 67 10.82 -2.33 7.24
CA PRO A 67 10.68 -0.93 6.86
C PRO A 67 9.85 -0.17 7.91
N VAL A 68 10.15 1.13 8.04
CA VAL A 68 9.32 2.03 8.85
C VAL A 68 8.22 2.60 7.98
N ILE A 69 6.96 2.31 8.33
CA ILE A 69 5.78 2.78 7.59
C ILE A 69 4.86 3.50 8.57
N ARG A 70 4.52 4.74 8.26
CA ARG A 70 3.66 5.54 9.13
C ARG A 70 2.84 6.58 8.36
N ALA A 71 1.67 6.92 8.88
CA ALA A 71 0.94 8.11 8.50
C ALA A 71 1.45 9.31 9.33
N ASN A 72 1.59 10.46 8.68
CA ASN A 72 1.93 11.74 9.31
C ASN A 72 1.09 12.85 8.69
N GLY A 73 -0.06 13.14 9.30
CA GLY A 73 -1.03 14.06 8.76
C GLY A 73 -1.58 13.58 7.42
N ARG A 74 -1.29 14.30 6.34
CA ARG A 74 -1.69 13.97 4.97
C ARG A 74 -0.68 13.10 4.24
N LYS A 75 0.37 12.61 4.91
CA LYS A 75 1.47 11.89 4.28
C LYS A 75 1.52 10.44 4.72
N ALA A 76 1.68 9.53 3.76
CA ALA A 76 2.26 8.23 4.01
C ALA A 76 3.79 8.35 3.87
N VAL A 77 4.52 7.91 4.89
CA VAL A 77 5.98 7.94 4.94
C VAL A 77 6.50 6.52 5.08
N ILE A 78 7.33 6.10 4.12
CA ILE A 78 7.94 4.78 4.08
C ILE A 78 9.46 4.94 4.04
N GLU A 79 10.16 4.32 4.97
CA GLU A 79 11.62 4.30 5.02
C GLU A 79 12.10 2.86 4.85
N LEU A 80 12.78 2.60 3.72
CA LEU A 80 13.37 1.30 3.42
C LEU A 80 14.70 1.19 4.14
N MET A 81 14.88 0.14 4.94
CA MET A 81 16.08 -0.02 5.78
C MET A 81 17.20 -0.70 5.01
N ASP A 82 16.88 -1.66 4.16
CA ASP A 82 17.83 -2.39 3.33
C ASP A 82 18.58 -1.47 2.34
N THR A 83 19.74 -1.92 1.91
CA THR A 83 20.40 -1.35 0.74
C THR A 83 19.59 -1.71 -0.51
N LEU A 84 19.16 -0.71 -1.25
CA LEU A 84 18.36 -0.93 -2.45
C LEU A 84 19.19 -1.66 -3.52
N LYS A 85 18.59 -2.68 -4.12
CA LYS A 85 19.17 -3.41 -5.25
C LYS A 85 19.24 -2.49 -6.47
N GLU A 86 20.30 -2.59 -7.25
CA GLU A 86 20.42 -1.85 -8.51
C GLU A 86 19.46 -2.40 -9.57
N ASN A 87 19.10 -1.56 -10.54
CA ASN A 87 18.24 -1.91 -11.68
C ASN A 87 16.98 -2.69 -11.27
N THR A 88 16.35 -2.26 -10.19
CA THR A 88 15.22 -2.97 -9.58
C THR A 88 14.04 -2.04 -9.42
N THR A 89 12.87 -2.50 -9.84
CA THR A 89 11.59 -1.85 -9.55
C THR A 89 11.13 -2.24 -8.15
N TYR A 90 10.83 -1.22 -7.35
CA TYR A 90 10.23 -1.36 -6.02
C TYR A 90 8.76 -0.98 -6.09
N THR A 91 7.91 -1.84 -5.54
CA THR A 91 6.47 -1.60 -5.41
C THR A 91 6.09 -1.62 -3.95
N ILE A 92 5.33 -0.64 -3.53
CA ILE A 92 4.72 -0.54 -2.20
C ILE A 92 3.23 -0.68 -2.41
N ASP A 93 2.69 -1.82 -2.05
CA ASP A 93 1.27 -2.14 -2.16
C ASP A 93 0.61 -1.90 -0.80
N PHE A 94 -0.26 -0.93 -0.72
CA PHE A 94 -1.02 -0.61 0.48
C PHE A 94 -2.31 -1.41 0.58
N THR A 95 -2.68 -2.14 -0.49
CA THR A 95 -3.95 -2.86 -0.55
C THR A 95 -5.12 -1.93 -0.20
N ASN A 96 -5.80 -2.21 0.91
CA ASN A 96 -6.91 -1.41 1.45
C ASN A 96 -6.57 -0.79 2.82
N SER A 97 -5.27 -0.58 3.13
CA SER A 97 -4.84 -0.11 4.45
C SER A 97 -4.92 1.42 4.63
N ILE A 98 -4.95 2.18 3.52
CA ILE A 98 -5.08 3.64 3.61
C ILE A 98 -6.55 4.02 3.68
N SER A 99 -6.91 4.85 4.64
CA SER A 99 -8.21 5.50 4.72
C SER A 99 -8.07 6.92 5.23
N ASP A 100 -9.10 7.76 5.01
CA ASP A 100 -9.17 9.05 5.68
C ASP A 100 -9.29 8.87 7.20
N ASN A 101 -8.95 9.93 7.94
CA ASN A 101 -8.94 9.86 9.39
C ASN A 101 -10.34 10.07 10.01
N ASN A 102 -11.27 10.69 9.31
CA ASN A 102 -12.56 11.10 9.84
C ASN A 102 -13.64 10.04 9.60
N GLU A 103 -13.99 9.81 8.34
CA GLU A 103 -15.10 8.95 7.91
C GLU A 103 -14.67 7.50 7.69
N LYS A 104 -13.36 7.26 7.57
CA LYS A 104 -12.76 5.93 7.31
C LYS A 104 -13.03 5.41 5.90
N ASN A 105 -13.20 6.30 4.92
CA ASN A 105 -13.30 5.92 3.52
C ASN A 105 -11.97 5.33 3.05
N VAL A 106 -12.02 4.08 2.58
CA VAL A 106 -10.84 3.31 2.22
C VAL A 106 -10.40 3.61 0.80
N LEU A 107 -9.11 3.91 0.62
CA LEU A 107 -8.46 3.96 -0.69
C LEU A 107 -8.11 2.54 -1.14
N GLU A 108 -8.95 1.96 -2.01
CA GLU A 108 -8.82 0.56 -2.42
C GLU A 108 -7.69 0.34 -3.42
N ASN A 109 -6.99 -0.78 -3.25
CA ASN A 109 -5.98 -1.30 -4.19
C ASN A 109 -4.89 -0.28 -4.57
N TYR A 110 -4.51 0.59 -3.63
CA TYR A 110 -3.50 1.61 -3.89
C TYR A 110 -2.10 1.02 -3.86
N SER A 111 -1.36 1.18 -4.94
CA SER A 111 0.04 0.79 -5.04
C SER A 111 0.89 1.93 -5.59
N PHE A 112 2.15 1.96 -5.17
CA PHE A 112 3.13 2.96 -5.54
C PHE A 112 4.41 2.28 -6.01
N ALA A 113 4.98 2.69 -7.14
CA ALA A 113 6.19 2.10 -7.69
C ALA A 113 7.25 3.15 -8.05
N PHE A 114 8.51 2.76 -7.95
CA PHE A 114 9.67 3.49 -8.45
C PHE A 114 10.78 2.49 -8.84
N SER A 115 11.79 2.93 -9.59
CA SER A 115 12.92 2.07 -9.95
C SER A 115 14.26 2.72 -9.59
N THR A 116 15.21 1.89 -9.17
CA THR A 116 16.61 2.26 -9.00
C THR A 116 17.37 2.23 -10.32
N GLY A 117 16.81 1.62 -11.35
CA GLY A 117 17.34 1.49 -12.72
C GLY A 117 16.69 2.45 -13.71
N GLU A 118 16.97 2.23 -14.98
CA GLU A 118 16.54 3.08 -16.10
C GLU A 118 15.13 2.75 -16.62
N SER A 119 14.49 1.71 -16.09
CA SER A 119 13.15 1.28 -16.49
C SER A 119 12.31 0.86 -15.29
N ILE A 120 11.00 0.94 -15.47
CA ILE A 120 10.00 0.31 -14.59
C ILE A 120 9.62 -1.02 -15.21
N ASP A 121 9.63 -2.08 -14.41
CA ASP A 121 9.07 -3.37 -14.80
C ASP A 121 7.53 -3.21 -14.92
N SER A 122 6.95 -3.74 -15.96
CA SER A 122 5.50 -3.65 -16.22
C SER A 122 4.82 -5.02 -16.26
N MET A 123 5.54 -6.07 -15.85
CA MET A 123 4.96 -7.42 -15.82
C MET A 123 3.95 -7.56 -14.70
N GLU A 124 2.87 -8.27 -14.96
CA GLU A 124 1.82 -8.55 -14.00
C GLU A 124 1.41 -10.03 -14.07
N VAL A 125 1.20 -10.62 -12.89
CA VAL A 125 0.57 -11.94 -12.74
C VAL A 125 -0.60 -11.78 -11.78
N SER A 126 -1.80 -12.13 -12.21
CA SER A 126 -2.99 -12.10 -11.39
C SER A 126 -3.72 -13.44 -11.39
N GLY A 127 -4.49 -13.70 -10.34
CA GLY A 127 -5.25 -14.93 -10.20
C GLY A 127 -6.18 -14.91 -9.00
N VAL A 128 -6.83 -16.05 -8.77
CA VAL A 128 -7.70 -16.28 -7.62
C VAL A 128 -7.23 -17.56 -6.91
N LEU A 129 -7.04 -17.48 -5.61
CA LEU A 129 -6.72 -18.63 -4.77
C LEU A 129 -8.01 -19.15 -4.11
N LEU A 130 -8.30 -20.41 -4.38
CA LEU A 130 -9.47 -21.11 -3.85
C LEU A 130 -9.03 -22.33 -3.03
N ASN A 131 -9.78 -22.66 -2.01
CA ASN A 131 -9.63 -23.89 -1.26
C ASN A 131 -9.98 -25.09 -2.17
N ALA A 132 -9.10 -26.08 -2.23
CA ALA A 132 -9.25 -27.23 -3.12
C ALA A 132 -10.44 -28.16 -2.77
N GLU A 133 -10.91 -28.13 -1.51
CA GLU A 133 -11.99 -29.01 -1.05
C GLU A 133 -13.38 -28.46 -1.37
N ASN A 134 -13.57 -27.13 -1.20
CA ASN A 134 -14.90 -26.50 -1.26
C ASN A 134 -15.00 -25.34 -2.26
N LEU A 135 -13.89 -24.98 -2.93
CA LEU A 135 -13.78 -23.88 -3.88
C LEU A 135 -14.11 -22.48 -3.28
N GLU A 136 -14.04 -22.36 -1.97
CA GLU A 136 -14.22 -21.04 -1.31
C GLU A 136 -12.95 -20.18 -1.48
N PRO A 137 -13.10 -18.85 -1.61
CA PRO A 137 -11.98 -17.93 -1.62
C PRO A 137 -11.10 -18.05 -0.36
N MET A 138 -9.79 -17.99 -0.55
CA MET A 138 -8.82 -18.00 0.56
C MET A 138 -8.22 -16.60 0.74
N PRO A 139 -8.73 -15.78 1.67
CA PRO A 139 -8.20 -14.45 1.93
C PRO A 139 -6.93 -14.48 2.78
N GLY A 140 -6.11 -13.42 2.68
CA GLY A 140 -4.96 -13.18 3.55
C GLY A 140 -3.76 -14.09 3.28
N ILE A 141 -3.76 -14.90 2.21
CA ILE A 141 -2.67 -15.79 1.86
C ILE A 141 -1.61 -15.05 1.06
N THR A 142 -0.34 -15.19 1.46
CA THR A 142 0.78 -14.62 0.71
C THR A 142 1.11 -15.50 -0.49
N ILE A 143 1.12 -14.90 -1.67
CA ILE A 143 1.55 -15.51 -2.93
C ILE A 143 2.94 -14.97 -3.25
N GLY A 144 3.89 -15.86 -3.55
CA GLY A 144 5.26 -15.49 -3.87
C GLY A 144 5.72 -16.04 -5.21
N VAL A 145 6.63 -15.32 -5.84
CA VAL A 145 7.30 -15.72 -7.08
C VAL A 145 8.78 -15.95 -6.81
N HIS A 146 9.30 -17.05 -7.33
CA HIS A 146 10.72 -17.37 -7.36
C HIS A 146 11.26 -17.37 -8.79
N THR A 147 12.54 -17.05 -8.93
CA THR A 147 13.30 -17.28 -10.18
C THR A 147 13.97 -18.67 -10.22
N ASN A 148 14.10 -19.31 -9.06
CA ASN A 148 14.63 -20.68 -8.97
C ASN A 148 13.47 -21.67 -9.13
N LEU A 149 13.65 -22.67 -9.98
CA LEU A 149 12.64 -23.69 -10.31
C LEU A 149 12.76 -24.97 -9.48
N GLU A 150 13.67 -25.03 -8.50
CA GLU A 150 13.78 -26.17 -7.60
C GLU A 150 12.63 -26.20 -6.59
N ASP A 151 12.06 -27.36 -6.34
CA ASP A 151 10.94 -27.56 -5.43
C ASP A 151 11.22 -27.08 -3.99
N SER A 152 12.49 -27.06 -3.58
CA SER A 152 12.92 -26.59 -2.24
C SER A 152 13.15 -25.08 -2.16
N ALA A 153 13.09 -24.35 -3.28
CA ALA A 153 13.44 -22.92 -3.31
C ALA A 153 12.61 -22.10 -2.32
N PHE A 154 11.31 -22.39 -2.20
CA PHE A 154 10.41 -21.64 -1.31
C PHE A 154 10.76 -21.73 0.17
N THR A 155 11.57 -22.73 0.59
CA THR A 155 12.00 -22.89 1.99
C THR A 155 13.34 -22.22 2.31
N THR A 156 14.14 -21.95 1.31
CA THR A 156 15.55 -21.53 1.49
C THR A 156 15.90 -20.21 0.82
N ILE A 157 15.13 -19.79 -0.17
CA ILE A 157 15.40 -18.59 -0.97
C ILE A 157 14.24 -17.61 -0.78
N PRO A 158 14.51 -16.33 -0.46
CA PRO A 158 13.46 -15.31 -0.38
C PRO A 158 12.72 -15.15 -1.72
N PHE A 159 11.43 -14.86 -1.67
CA PHE A 159 10.65 -14.49 -2.84
C PHE A 159 11.22 -13.27 -3.56
N VAL A 160 11.12 -13.26 -4.88
CA VAL A 160 11.51 -12.08 -5.69
C VAL A 160 10.39 -11.05 -5.67
N ARG A 161 9.15 -11.54 -5.68
CA ARG A 161 7.92 -10.74 -5.64
C ARG A 161 6.89 -11.42 -4.76
N THR A 162 6.08 -10.62 -4.09
CA THR A 162 4.99 -11.13 -3.24
C THR A 162 3.73 -10.27 -3.39
N SER A 163 2.59 -10.89 -3.16
CA SER A 163 1.29 -10.26 -3.00
C SER A 163 0.48 -11.01 -1.96
N ARG A 164 -0.67 -10.46 -1.56
CA ARG A 164 -1.59 -11.13 -0.63
C ARG A 164 -2.99 -11.17 -1.24
N THR A 165 -3.68 -12.30 -1.02
CA THR A 165 -5.07 -12.44 -1.47
C THR A 165 -6.01 -11.54 -0.68
N ASN A 166 -6.96 -10.90 -1.36
CA ASN A 166 -8.05 -10.14 -0.77
C ASN A 166 -9.19 -11.06 -0.28
N ASP A 167 -10.29 -10.48 0.22
CA ASP A 167 -11.46 -11.21 0.74
C ASP A 167 -12.12 -12.13 -0.30
N LYS A 168 -11.89 -11.90 -1.58
CA LYS A 168 -12.37 -12.74 -2.69
C LYS A 168 -11.34 -13.77 -3.15
N GLY A 169 -10.21 -13.89 -2.45
CA GLY A 169 -9.09 -14.74 -2.85
C GLY A 169 -8.29 -14.24 -4.04
N GLU A 170 -8.57 -13.04 -4.55
CA GLU A 170 -7.88 -12.45 -5.70
C GLU A 170 -6.51 -11.91 -5.27
N PHE A 171 -5.51 -12.08 -6.13
CA PHE A 171 -4.18 -11.48 -5.96
C PHE A 171 -3.69 -10.90 -7.28
N THR A 172 -2.82 -9.91 -7.16
CA THR A 172 -2.08 -9.34 -8.28
C THR A 172 -0.65 -9.07 -7.84
N ILE A 173 0.30 -9.65 -8.55
CA ILE A 173 1.74 -9.39 -8.39
C ILE A 173 2.15 -8.49 -9.55
N ARG A 174 2.67 -7.31 -9.24
CA ARG A 174 3.12 -6.32 -10.23
C ARG A 174 4.61 -6.05 -10.08
N ASN A 175 5.24 -5.65 -11.22
CA ASN A 175 6.61 -5.12 -11.34
C ASN A 175 7.69 -6.11 -10.90
#